data_6519a36ade176c93a164fbf84f7d9c3e
#
_entry.id   6519a36ade176c93a164fbf84f7d9c3e
#
_cell.length_a   1.000
_cell.length_b   1.000
_cell.length_c   1.000
_cell.angle_alpha   90.00
_cell.angle_beta   90.00
_cell.angle_gamma   90.00
#
_symmetry.space_group_name_H-M   'P 1'
#
loop_
_entity.id
_entity.type
_entity.pdbx_description
1 polymer ?
#
loop_
_entity_poly.entity_id
_entity_poly.type
_entity_poly.pdbx_seq_one_letter_code
_entity_poly.pdbx_strand_id
1 'polypeptide(L)'
;MKNAAVIGLGTMGPGIAATLARAGMTVSAFDADAAKRTKAGQGFAAAAAVLSALAVPDLTTRGIVVHGNLSQCVAGADLVIETVPEDLDLKIQVFREIEALVAEDCILASDTSGIPITRIQAGTLTPSRVIGMHWSNPPHIIPMIEVIPGEMTAPGVVTSMVEAIRRTGHLPIIIRKDVPGFVENRVLYAVMRECLDLVEQGVISPEDLDACVSWGIGYKLAVVGPMALLDMAGLDIYAAVGGYLNKELSNRSDVAAYIMERTSQRKLGLKSGSGIYEYTPEKIAELQGRRARKLVAVRKALQA
;
A
#
# COMPACT_ATOMS: atom_id res chain seq x y z
N MET A 1 -21.18 3.39 -4.97
CA MET A 1 -20.15 3.29 -6.03
C MET A 1 -20.34 1.99 -6.79
N LYS A 2 -20.48 2.07 -8.11
CA LYS A 2 -20.63 0.92 -9.02
C LYS A 2 -19.54 0.88 -10.08
N ASN A 3 -19.06 2.05 -10.50
CA ASN A 3 -18.06 2.22 -11.54
C ASN A 3 -16.78 2.79 -10.95
N ALA A 4 -15.67 2.11 -11.15
CA ALA A 4 -14.36 2.57 -10.70
C ALA A 4 -13.39 2.71 -11.87
N ALA A 5 -12.53 3.73 -11.81
CA ALA A 5 -11.41 3.89 -12.74
C ALA A 5 -10.09 3.80 -11.97
N VAL A 6 -9.12 3.05 -12.51
CA VAL A 6 -7.78 2.92 -11.95
C VAL A 6 -6.77 3.55 -12.90
N ILE A 7 -6.06 4.57 -12.43
CA ILE A 7 -5.09 5.35 -13.19
C ILE A 7 -3.69 5.01 -12.72
N GLY A 8 -2.92 4.38 -13.58
CA GLY A 8 -1.62 3.78 -13.29
C GLY A 8 -1.71 2.25 -13.24
N LEU A 9 -0.97 1.58 -14.11
CA LEU A 9 -0.94 0.11 -14.24
C LEU A 9 0.47 -0.43 -13.93
N GLY A 10 1.13 0.23 -12.98
CA GLY A 10 2.39 -0.20 -12.41
C GLY A 10 2.24 -1.37 -11.43
N THR A 11 2.93 -1.30 -10.31
CA THR A 11 2.95 -2.38 -9.29
C THR A 11 1.60 -2.59 -8.62
N MET A 12 0.86 -1.52 -8.32
CA MET A 12 -0.38 -1.56 -7.52
C MET A 12 -1.64 -1.72 -8.38
N GLY A 13 -1.74 -0.94 -9.46
CA GLY A 13 -2.95 -0.80 -10.27
C GLY A 13 -3.60 -2.12 -10.70
N PRO A 14 -2.87 -3.11 -11.23
CA PRO A 14 -3.47 -4.37 -11.64
C PRO A 14 -4.14 -5.14 -10.49
N GLY A 15 -3.52 -5.17 -9.32
CA GLY A 15 -4.09 -5.82 -8.13
C GLY A 15 -5.32 -5.09 -7.59
N ILE A 16 -5.29 -3.76 -7.58
CA ILE A 16 -6.42 -2.90 -7.19
C ILE A 16 -7.61 -3.14 -8.15
N ALA A 17 -7.36 -3.04 -9.46
CA ALA A 17 -8.40 -3.23 -10.46
C ALA A 17 -9.06 -4.61 -10.38
N ALA A 18 -8.27 -5.67 -10.21
CA ALA A 18 -8.79 -7.04 -10.05
C ALA A 18 -9.64 -7.20 -8.78
N THR A 19 -9.22 -6.57 -7.68
CA THR A 19 -9.96 -6.61 -6.41
C THR A 19 -11.30 -5.89 -6.51
N LEU A 20 -11.34 -4.72 -7.13
CA LEU A 20 -12.56 -3.96 -7.35
C LEU A 20 -13.54 -4.69 -8.27
N ALA A 21 -13.04 -5.25 -9.37
CA ALA A 21 -13.86 -6.03 -10.30
C ALA A 21 -14.46 -7.26 -9.60
N ARG A 22 -13.66 -7.97 -8.79
CA ARG A 22 -14.13 -9.13 -8.02
C ARG A 22 -15.18 -8.77 -6.98
N ALA A 23 -15.19 -7.54 -6.47
CA ALA A 23 -16.22 -7.00 -5.59
C ALA A 23 -17.49 -6.55 -6.33
N GLY A 24 -17.61 -6.81 -7.63
CA GLY A 24 -18.77 -6.52 -8.47
C GLY A 24 -18.81 -5.10 -9.05
N MET A 25 -17.71 -4.34 -8.99
CA MET A 25 -17.63 -3.04 -9.65
C MET A 25 -17.33 -3.20 -11.14
N THR A 26 -17.87 -2.30 -11.97
CA THR A 26 -17.40 -2.13 -13.35
C THR A 26 -16.08 -1.34 -13.28
N VAL A 27 -15.01 -1.90 -13.82
CA VAL A 27 -13.67 -1.31 -13.69
C VAL A 27 -13.12 -0.91 -15.04
N SER A 28 -12.74 0.36 -15.15
CA SER A 28 -11.94 0.93 -16.24
C SER A 28 -10.50 1.13 -15.76
N ALA A 29 -9.52 0.98 -16.63
CA ALA A 29 -8.12 1.12 -16.29
C ALA A 29 -7.35 1.87 -17.37
N PHE A 30 -6.38 2.68 -16.97
CA PHE A 30 -5.52 3.46 -17.88
C PHE A 30 -4.12 3.63 -17.30
N ASP A 31 -3.12 3.64 -18.16
CA ASP A 31 -1.76 4.12 -17.90
C ASP A 31 -1.28 4.93 -19.10
N ALA A 32 -0.50 5.97 -18.86
CA ALA A 32 0.09 6.77 -19.96
C ALA A 32 1.03 5.91 -20.84
N ASP A 33 1.72 4.93 -20.24
CA ASP A 33 2.60 3.99 -20.93
C ASP A 33 1.81 2.89 -21.65
N ALA A 34 1.88 2.89 -22.99
CA ALA A 34 1.21 1.89 -23.83
C ALA A 34 1.70 0.45 -23.54
N ALA A 35 2.97 0.27 -23.17
CA ALA A 35 3.51 -1.04 -22.86
C ALA A 35 2.90 -1.62 -21.57
N LYS A 36 2.64 -0.77 -20.58
CA LYS A 36 1.92 -1.19 -19.36
C LYS A 36 0.47 -1.54 -19.66
N ARG A 37 -0.23 -0.74 -20.49
CA ARG A 37 -1.60 -1.07 -20.93
C ARG A 37 -1.68 -2.44 -21.60
N THR A 38 -0.75 -2.75 -22.50
CA THR A 38 -0.70 -4.03 -23.21
C THR A 38 -0.48 -5.21 -22.26
N LYS A 39 0.33 -5.04 -21.22
CA LYS A 39 0.66 -6.10 -20.24
C LYS A 39 -0.34 -6.22 -19.10
N ALA A 40 -1.23 -5.25 -18.93
CA ALA A 40 -2.14 -5.16 -17.77
C ALA A 40 -2.99 -6.43 -17.56
N GLY A 41 -3.47 -7.04 -18.65
CA GLY A 41 -4.26 -8.28 -18.59
C GLY A 41 -3.58 -9.44 -17.86
N GLN A 42 -2.25 -9.56 -17.99
CA GLN A 42 -1.48 -10.57 -17.25
C GLN A 42 -1.51 -10.29 -15.74
N GLY A 43 -1.37 -9.01 -15.35
CA GLY A 43 -1.44 -8.60 -13.95
C GLY A 43 -2.83 -8.83 -13.34
N PHE A 44 -3.90 -8.53 -14.09
CA PHE A 44 -5.27 -8.80 -13.66
C PHE A 44 -5.52 -10.30 -13.43
N ALA A 45 -5.10 -11.14 -14.38
CA ALA A 45 -5.25 -12.60 -14.29
C ALA A 45 -4.47 -13.17 -13.10
N ALA A 46 -3.24 -12.72 -12.88
CA ALA A 46 -2.42 -13.14 -11.76
C ALA A 46 -3.06 -12.77 -10.41
N ALA A 47 -3.55 -11.53 -10.27
CA ALA A 47 -4.26 -11.09 -9.07
C ALA A 47 -5.57 -11.87 -8.85
N ALA A 48 -6.35 -12.08 -9.90
CA ALA A 48 -7.60 -12.86 -9.83
C ALA A 48 -7.36 -14.31 -9.37
N ALA A 49 -6.28 -14.95 -9.84
CA ALA A 49 -5.91 -16.30 -9.40
C ALA A 49 -5.60 -16.34 -7.90
N VAL A 50 -4.90 -15.34 -7.37
CA VAL A 50 -4.59 -15.24 -5.94
C VAL A 50 -5.86 -14.98 -5.12
N LEU A 51 -6.74 -14.08 -5.57
CA LEU A 51 -8.03 -13.81 -4.91
C LEU A 51 -8.90 -15.08 -4.86
N SER A 52 -8.86 -15.92 -5.91
CA SER A 52 -9.53 -17.22 -5.92
C SER A 52 -8.90 -18.18 -4.90
N ALA A 53 -7.57 -18.22 -4.80
CA ALA A 53 -6.87 -19.02 -3.79
C ALA A 53 -7.17 -18.59 -2.36
N LEU A 54 -7.51 -17.31 -2.15
CA LEU A 54 -7.98 -16.75 -0.88
C LEU A 54 -9.47 -16.98 -0.61
N ALA A 55 -10.17 -17.67 -1.52
CA ALA A 55 -11.62 -17.87 -1.45
C ALA A 55 -12.44 -16.56 -1.35
N VAL A 56 -11.90 -15.44 -1.84
CA VAL A 56 -12.67 -14.19 -1.93
C VAL A 56 -13.82 -14.41 -2.89
N PRO A 57 -15.08 -14.08 -2.53
CA PRO A 57 -16.25 -14.26 -3.42
C PRO A 57 -16.04 -13.54 -4.75
N ASP A 58 -16.44 -14.18 -5.85
CA ASP A 58 -16.34 -13.57 -7.18
C ASP A 58 -17.72 -13.02 -7.60
N LEU A 59 -17.85 -11.71 -7.52
CA LEU A 59 -19.01 -10.96 -7.92
C LEU A 59 -18.80 -10.24 -9.25
N THR A 60 -17.78 -10.61 -10.02
CA THR A 60 -17.42 -9.96 -11.27
C THR A 60 -18.56 -10.04 -12.27
N THR A 61 -19.10 -8.90 -12.66
CA THR A 61 -20.18 -8.79 -13.65
C THR A 61 -19.68 -8.52 -15.06
N ARG A 62 -18.50 -7.87 -15.15
CA ARG A 62 -17.84 -7.50 -16.41
C ARG A 62 -16.33 -7.57 -16.23
N GLY A 63 -15.60 -7.85 -17.30
CA GLY A 63 -14.13 -7.77 -17.32
C GLY A 63 -13.63 -6.33 -17.14
N ILE A 64 -12.37 -6.20 -16.73
CA ILE A 64 -11.68 -4.90 -16.63
C ILE A 64 -11.40 -4.40 -18.04
N VAL A 65 -11.80 -3.15 -18.33
CA VAL A 65 -11.58 -2.53 -19.64
C VAL A 65 -10.37 -1.61 -19.56
N VAL A 66 -9.35 -1.88 -20.38
CA VAL A 66 -8.18 -1.01 -20.51
C VAL A 66 -8.42 -0.03 -21.65
N HIS A 67 -8.39 1.27 -21.34
CA HIS A 67 -8.64 2.34 -22.30
C HIS A 67 -7.35 2.92 -22.88
N GLY A 68 -7.44 3.45 -24.11
CA GLY A 68 -6.33 4.09 -24.80
C GLY A 68 -6.05 5.53 -24.34
N ASN A 69 -7.03 6.17 -23.68
CA ASN A 69 -6.93 7.54 -23.18
C ASN A 69 -7.66 7.71 -21.83
N LEU A 70 -7.28 8.77 -21.11
CA LEU A 70 -7.79 9.06 -19.77
C LEU A 70 -9.30 9.36 -19.78
N SER A 71 -9.78 10.17 -20.72
CA SER A 71 -11.18 10.60 -20.75
C SER A 71 -12.15 9.43 -20.88
N GLN A 72 -11.85 8.44 -21.71
CA GLN A 72 -12.65 7.23 -21.81
C GLN A 72 -12.59 6.38 -20.54
N CYS A 73 -11.42 6.35 -19.88
CA CYS A 73 -11.25 5.56 -18.67
C CYS A 73 -12.10 6.08 -17.51
N VAL A 74 -12.17 7.41 -17.33
CA VAL A 74 -12.85 8.01 -16.18
C VAL A 74 -14.32 8.35 -16.47
N ALA A 75 -14.80 8.15 -17.70
CA ALA A 75 -16.18 8.45 -18.09
C ALA A 75 -17.20 7.66 -17.25
N GLY A 76 -18.06 8.37 -16.51
CA GLY A 76 -19.09 7.78 -15.65
C GLY A 76 -18.56 7.04 -14.44
N ALA A 77 -17.33 7.31 -14.00
CA ALA A 77 -16.77 6.75 -12.77
C ALA A 77 -17.39 7.42 -11.53
N ASP A 78 -17.76 6.60 -10.54
CA ASP A 78 -18.15 7.05 -9.20
C ASP A 78 -16.91 7.23 -8.30
N LEU A 79 -15.83 6.50 -8.63
CA LEU A 79 -14.57 6.48 -7.92
C LEU A 79 -13.40 6.42 -8.91
N VAL A 80 -12.45 7.32 -8.79
CA VAL A 80 -11.16 7.23 -9.50
C VAL A 80 -10.05 6.99 -8.48
N ILE A 81 -9.23 5.95 -8.71
CA ILE A 81 -8.07 5.63 -7.87
C ILE A 81 -6.81 5.93 -8.69
N GLU A 82 -6.02 6.87 -8.22
CA GLU A 82 -4.75 7.25 -8.80
C GLU A 82 -3.61 6.44 -8.14
N THR A 83 -2.80 5.76 -8.96
CA THR A 83 -1.63 4.97 -8.54
C THR A 83 -0.40 5.30 -9.41
N VAL A 84 -0.26 6.57 -9.81
CA VAL A 84 0.92 7.05 -10.57
C VAL A 84 2.15 7.17 -9.65
N PRO A 85 3.38 7.38 -10.18
CA PRO A 85 4.57 7.53 -9.36
C PRO A 85 4.43 8.52 -8.21
N GLU A 86 5.21 8.31 -7.15
CA GLU A 86 5.16 9.08 -5.90
C GLU A 86 5.83 10.44 -6.07
N ASP A 87 5.15 11.34 -6.75
CA ASP A 87 5.54 12.71 -7.04
C ASP A 87 4.34 13.64 -6.88
N LEU A 88 4.46 14.65 -6.01
CA LEU A 88 3.35 15.52 -5.65
C LEU A 88 2.81 16.31 -6.84
N ASP A 89 3.70 16.87 -7.66
CA ASP A 89 3.31 17.72 -8.78
C ASP A 89 2.61 16.90 -9.87
N LEU A 90 3.14 15.70 -10.14
CA LEU A 90 2.50 14.74 -11.04
C LEU A 90 1.10 14.35 -10.55
N LYS A 91 0.95 14.03 -9.27
CA LYS A 91 -0.35 13.65 -8.70
C LYS A 91 -1.35 14.79 -8.79
N ILE A 92 -0.95 16.02 -8.46
CA ILE A 92 -1.79 17.21 -8.62
C ILE A 92 -2.19 17.43 -10.07
N GLN A 93 -1.25 17.29 -11.01
CA GLN A 93 -1.55 17.42 -12.44
C GLN A 93 -2.59 16.38 -12.87
N VAL A 94 -2.39 15.12 -12.53
CA VAL A 94 -3.31 14.01 -12.87
C VAL A 94 -4.69 14.25 -12.27
N PHE A 95 -4.79 14.68 -11.01
CA PHE A 95 -6.07 15.01 -10.39
C PHE A 95 -6.80 16.15 -11.10
N ARG A 96 -6.10 17.22 -11.50
CA ARG A 96 -6.69 18.33 -12.27
C ARG A 96 -7.23 17.87 -13.63
N GLU A 97 -6.48 17.00 -14.32
CA GLU A 97 -6.94 16.44 -15.58
C GLU A 97 -8.20 15.57 -15.39
N ILE A 98 -8.25 14.77 -14.32
CA ILE A 98 -9.41 13.93 -13.99
C ILE A 98 -10.61 14.81 -13.61
N GLU A 99 -10.43 15.84 -12.79
CA GLU A 99 -11.52 16.72 -12.33
C GLU A 99 -12.29 17.37 -13.49
N ALA A 100 -11.61 17.68 -14.58
CA ALA A 100 -12.23 18.25 -15.78
C ALA A 100 -13.08 17.23 -16.57
N LEU A 101 -13.00 15.94 -16.27
CA LEU A 101 -13.57 14.85 -17.06
C LEU A 101 -14.66 14.06 -16.33
N VAL A 102 -14.77 14.20 -15.00
CA VAL A 102 -15.68 13.42 -14.17
C VAL A 102 -16.77 14.27 -13.57
N ALA A 103 -17.88 13.64 -13.15
CA ALA A 103 -18.97 14.30 -12.45
C ALA A 103 -18.49 14.87 -11.08
N GLU A 104 -19.20 15.89 -10.58
CA GLU A 104 -18.84 16.59 -9.34
C GLU A 104 -18.89 15.69 -8.10
N ASP A 105 -19.72 14.66 -8.10
CA ASP A 105 -19.87 13.67 -7.02
C ASP A 105 -18.89 12.49 -7.11
N CYS A 106 -18.09 12.39 -8.17
CA CYS A 106 -17.07 11.37 -8.30
C CYS A 106 -15.97 11.58 -7.26
N ILE A 107 -15.70 10.54 -6.47
CA ILE A 107 -14.63 10.54 -5.46
C ILE A 107 -13.27 10.33 -6.13
N LEU A 108 -12.30 11.14 -5.73
CA LEU A 108 -10.92 11.09 -6.21
C LEU A 108 -10.01 10.56 -5.10
N ALA A 109 -9.50 9.34 -5.26
CA ALA A 109 -8.67 8.66 -4.29
C ALA A 109 -7.22 8.56 -4.75
N SER A 110 -6.26 8.87 -3.89
CA SER A 110 -4.84 8.63 -4.14
C SER A 110 -4.35 7.40 -3.39
N ASP A 111 -3.62 6.51 -4.09
CA ASP A 111 -2.86 5.41 -3.49
C ASP A 111 -1.42 5.86 -3.13
N THR A 112 -1.24 7.14 -2.78
CA THR A 112 0.05 7.63 -2.29
C THR A 112 0.44 6.89 -1.01
N SER A 113 1.73 6.60 -0.88
CA SER A 113 2.25 5.88 0.29
C SER A 113 2.72 6.80 1.41
N GLY A 114 2.85 8.11 1.16
CA GLY A 114 3.40 9.00 2.17
C GLY A 114 3.17 10.49 1.98
N ILE A 115 2.70 10.93 0.81
CA ILE A 115 2.39 12.34 0.57
C ILE A 115 1.10 12.68 1.30
N PRO A 116 1.08 13.67 2.20
CA PRO A 116 -0.15 14.10 2.86
C PRO A 116 -1.24 14.47 1.84
N ILE A 117 -2.44 13.95 2.05
CA ILE A 117 -3.59 14.21 1.17
C ILE A 117 -3.93 15.69 1.11
N THR A 118 -3.78 16.39 2.22
CA THR A 118 -3.94 17.85 2.30
C THR A 118 -3.06 18.59 1.30
N ARG A 119 -1.84 18.10 1.03
CA ARG A 119 -0.96 18.69 0.01
C ARG A 119 -1.45 18.45 -1.41
N ILE A 120 -2.02 17.28 -1.69
CA ILE A 120 -2.64 16.96 -2.98
C ILE A 120 -3.89 17.83 -3.16
N GLN A 121 -4.74 17.92 -2.13
CA GLN A 121 -5.95 18.76 -2.11
C GLN A 121 -5.68 20.23 -2.45
N ALA A 122 -4.58 20.79 -1.93
CA ALA A 122 -4.22 22.18 -2.18
C ALA A 122 -4.02 22.51 -3.67
N GLY A 123 -3.79 21.50 -4.50
CA GLY A 123 -3.65 21.64 -5.94
C GLY A 123 -4.90 21.34 -6.76
N THR A 124 -5.99 20.86 -6.14
CA THR A 124 -7.23 20.46 -6.83
C THR A 124 -8.30 21.56 -6.80
N LEU A 125 -9.29 21.45 -7.70
CA LEU A 125 -10.39 22.42 -7.80
C LEU A 125 -11.50 22.11 -6.79
N THR A 126 -11.72 20.82 -6.50
CA THR A 126 -12.79 20.34 -5.62
C THR A 126 -12.21 19.46 -4.51
N PRO A 127 -11.44 20.05 -3.58
CA PRO A 127 -10.67 19.28 -2.57
C PRO A 127 -11.55 18.46 -1.62
N SER A 128 -12.84 18.81 -1.48
CA SER A 128 -13.76 18.11 -0.59
C SER A 128 -14.05 16.65 -1.00
N ARG A 129 -13.81 16.27 -2.25
CA ARG A 129 -13.97 14.91 -2.78
C ARG A 129 -12.67 14.12 -2.92
N VAL A 130 -11.55 14.73 -2.53
CA VAL A 130 -10.22 14.09 -2.57
C VAL A 130 -9.93 13.39 -1.25
N ILE A 131 -9.47 12.14 -1.33
CA ILE A 131 -9.17 11.29 -0.17
C ILE A 131 -7.99 10.37 -0.45
N GLY A 132 -7.26 9.95 0.58
CA GLY A 132 -6.28 8.88 0.49
C GLY A 132 -6.95 7.52 0.61
N MET A 133 -6.53 6.59 -0.23
CA MET A 133 -6.89 5.17 -0.21
C MET A 133 -5.62 4.35 -0.38
N HIS A 134 -4.81 4.29 0.68
CA HIS A 134 -3.49 3.66 0.66
C HIS A 134 -3.62 2.14 0.80
N TRP A 135 -3.26 1.45 -0.26
CA TRP A 135 -3.25 -0.01 -0.33
C TRP A 135 -1.88 -0.56 0.03
N SER A 136 -1.83 -1.52 0.93
CA SER A 136 -0.59 -2.22 1.25
C SER A 136 -0.21 -3.24 0.16
N ASN A 137 1.08 -3.34 -0.17
CA ASN A 137 1.59 -4.17 -1.27
C ASN A 137 1.88 -5.62 -0.83
N PRO A 138 1.31 -6.65 -1.47
CA PRO A 138 0.44 -6.67 -2.66
C PRO A 138 -1.03 -6.37 -2.35
N PRO A 139 -1.70 -5.47 -3.11
CA PRO A 139 -3.01 -4.94 -2.75
C PRO A 139 -4.14 -5.98 -2.76
N HIS A 140 -4.01 -7.05 -3.53
CA HIS A 140 -4.98 -8.14 -3.59
C HIS A 140 -4.73 -9.24 -2.53
N ILE A 141 -3.64 -9.14 -1.73
CA ILE A 141 -3.31 -10.11 -0.68
C ILE A 141 -3.46 -9.50 0.72
N ILE A 142 -2.90 -8.30 0.93
CA ILE A 142 -2.96 -7.64 2.25
C ILE A 142 -4.38 -7.11 2.48
N PRO A 143 -5.07 -7.54 3.55
CA PRO A 143 -6.50 -7.27 3.71
C PRO A 143 -6.81 -5.91 4.34
N MET A 144 -5.91 -4.95 4.33
CA MET A 144 -6.03 -3.66 5.00
C MET A 144 -5.82 -2.53 4.01
N ILE A 145 -6.62 -1.46 4.15
CA ILE A 145 -6.51 -0.22 3.38
C ILE A 145 -6.66 0.95 4.34
N GLU A 146 -5.68 1.84 4.36
CA GLU A 146 -5.80 3.09 5.11
C GLU A 146 -6.69 4.08 4.35
N VAL A 147 -7.63 4.67 5.06
CA VAL A 147 -8.51 5.75 4.58
C VAL A 147 -8.02 7.05 5.23
N ILE A 148 -7.47 7.94 4.42
CA ILE A 148 -6.83 9.16 4.90
C ILE A 148 -7.61 10.38 4.39
N PRO A 149 -8.51 10.97 5.19
CA PRO A 149 -9.08 12.26 4.86
C PRO A 149 -8.00 13.35 4.98
N GLY A 150 -7.89 14.19 3.95
CA GLY A 150 -7.19 15.46 4.10
C GLY A 150 -8.06 16.48 4.84
N GLU A 151 -7.52 17.65 5.14
CA GLU A 151 -8.21 18.69 5.94
C GLU A 151 -9.54 19.14 5.33
N MET A 152 -9.67 19.09 4.00
CA MET A 152 -10.88 19.51 3.28
C MET A 152 -11.78 18.36 2.84
N THR A 153 -11.45 17.10 3.13
CA THR A 153 -12.28 15.96 2.72
C THR A 153 -13.65 15.98 3.42
N ALA A 154 -14.72 15.94 2.65
CA ALA A 154 -16.07 15.92 3.20
C ALA A 154 -16.35 14.61 3.98
N PRO A 155 -17.04 14.67 5.14
CA PRO A 155 -17.35 13.47 5.94
C PRO A 155 -18.08 12.37 5.17
N GLY A 156 -18.98 12.73 4.25
CA GLY A 156 -19.69 11.79 3.39
C GLY A 156 -18.76 10.99 2.47
N VAL A 157 -17.65 11.59 2.02
CA VAL A 157 -16.64 10.91 1.20
C VAL A 157 -15.94 9.82 2.03
N VAL A 158 -15.60 10.10 3.28
CA VAL A 158 -14.99 9.12 4.21
C VAL A 158 -15.94 7.93 4.40
N THR A 159 -17.22 8.19 4.69
CA THR A 159 -18.23 7.15 4.89
C THR A 159 -18.36 6.28 3.64
N SER A 160 -18.52 6.90 2.47
CA SER A 160 -18.64 6.20 1.20
C SER A 160 -17.39 5.37 0.86
N MET A 161 -16.19 5.86 1.19
CA MET A 161 -14.95 5.13 0.99
C MET A 161 -14.86 3.90 1.89
N VAL A 162 -15.19 4.05 3.18
CA VAL A 162 -15.21 2.94 4.14
C VAL A 162 -16.17 1.83 3.67
N GLU A 163 -17.36 2.18 3.20
CA GLU A 163 -18.32 1.21 2.66
C GLU A 163 -17.80 0.53 1.40
N ALA A 164 -17.18 1.28 0.48
CA ALA A 164 -16.59 0.72 -0.73
C ALA A 164 -15.50 -0.29 -0.40
N ILE A 165 -14.60 0.03 0.54
CA ILE A 165 -13.52 -0.87 0.98
C ILE A 165 -14.09 -2.14 1.61
N ARG A 166 -15.07 -2.04 2.50
CA ARG A 166 -15.71 -3.22 3.11
C ARG A 166 -16.33 -4.16 2.08
N ARG A 167 -16.91 -3.62 1.02
CA ARG A 167 -17.46 -4.43 -0.09
C ARG A 167 -16.38 -5.23 -0.83
N THR A 168 -15.14 -4.78 -0.84
CA THR A 168 -14.01 -5.54 -1.42
C THR A 168 -13.49 -6.65 -0.50
N GLY A 169 -14.06 -6.79 0.70
CA GLY A 169 -13.56 -7.74 1.71
C GLY A 169 -12.29 -7.29 2.43
N HIS A 170 -11.94 -5.99 2.31
CA HIS A 170 -10.82 -5.40 3.03
C HIS A 170 -11.28 -4.68 4.30
N LEU A 171 -10.34 -4.54 5.23
CA LEU A 171 -10.49 -3.81 6.49
C LEU A 171 -10.11 -2.34 6.27
N PRO A 172 -11.06 -1.38 6.31
CA PRO A 172 -10.73 0.04 6.27
C PRO A 172 -10.19 0.51 7.62
N ILE A 173 -9.03 1.15 7.61
CA ILE A 173 -8.42 1.79 8.78
C ILE A 173 -8.48 3.30 8.58
N ILE A 174 -9.27 3.98 9.39
CA ILE A 174 -9.44 5.44 9.28
C ILE A 174 -8.30 6.15 10.00
N ILE A 175 -7.52 6.92 9.26
CA ILE A 175 -6.46 7.78 9.79
C ILE A 175 -7.09 9.11 10.18
N ARG A 176 -7.08 9.43 11.48
CA ARG A 176 -7.77 10.62 12.03
C ARG A 176 -7.04 11.93 11.76
N LYS A 177 -5.75 11.87 11.46
CA LYS A 177 -4.92 13.05 11.18
C LYS A 177 -3.99 12.73 10.03
N ASP A 178 -4.08 13.53 8.98
CA ASP A 178 -3.21 13.42 7.81
C ASP A 178 -1.76 13.80 8.20
N VAL A 179 -0.88 12.82 8.18
CA VAL A 179 0.54 12.98 8.52
C VAL A 179 1.40 12.28 7.47
N PRO A 180 2.62 12.77 7.20
CA PRO A 180 3.54 12.12 6.26
C PRO A 180 3.78 10.65 6.61
N GLY A 181 3.61 9.74 5.63
CA GLY A 181 3.79 8.29 5.80
C GLY A 181 2.67 7.58 6.56
N PHE A 182 1.58 8.28 6.89
CA PHE A 182 0.36 7.75 7.55
C PHE A 182 0.67 6.93 8.80
N VAL A 183 0.10 5.74 8.98
CA VAL A 183 0.38 4.88 10.15
C VAL A 183 1.23 3.68 9.76
N GLU A 184 0.86 2.93 8.71
CA GLU A 184 1.58 1.73 8.29
C GLU A 184 3.06 2.01 8.02
N ASN A 185 3.35 2.99 7.16
CA ASN A 185 4.73 3.32 6.84
C ASN A 185 5.49 3.93 8.02
N ARG A 186 4.85 4.74 8.84
CA ARG A 186 5.53 5.31 10.03
C ARG A 186 6.01 4.22 10.98
N VAL A 187 5.15 3.23 11.27
CA VAL A 187 5.52 2.08 12.11
C VAL A 187 6.58 1.23 11.45
N LEU A 188 6.41 0.91 10.16
CA LEU A 188 7.37 0.11 9.39
C LEU A 188 8.76 0.77 9.35
N TYR A 189 8.83 2.07 9.06
CA TYR A 189 10.10 2.79 8.99
C TYR A 189 10.75 2.99 10.36
N ALA A 190 9.98 3.06 11.45
CA ALA A 190 10.54 3.04 12.79
C ALA A 190 11.26 1.71 13.08
N VAL A 191 10.64 0.58 12.71
CA VAL A 191 11.26 -0.74 12.81
C VAL A 191 12.51 -0.84 11.91
N MET A 192 12.39 -0.41 10.62
CA MET A 192 13.52 -0.45 9.68
C MET A 192 14.70 0.39 10.12
N ARG A 193 14.45 1.56 10.72
CA ARG A 193 15.49 2.46 11.24
C ARG A 193 16.29 1.77 12.34
N GLU A 194 15.62 1.14 13.29
CA GLU A 194 16.27 0.39 14.36
C GLU A 194 17.05 -0.82 13.82
N CYS A 195 16.43 -1.58 12.90
CA CYS A 195 17.07 -2.73 12.27
C CYS A 195 18.37 -2.35 11.55
N LEU A 196 18.37 -1.25 10.80
CA LEU A 196 19.55 -0.77 10.09
C LEU A 196 20.63 -0.31 11.04
N ASP A 197 20.27 0.35 12.13
CA ASP A 197 21.21 0.83 13.14
C ASP A 197 21.93 -0.34 13.84
N LEU A 198 21.21 -1.38 14.23
CA LEU A 198 21.78 -2.60 14.81
C LEU A 198 22.76 -3.32 13.86
N VAL A 199 22.44 -3.36 12.55
CA VAL A 199 23.36 -3.94 11.55
C VAL A 199 24.59 -3.07 11.36
N GLU A 200 24.46 -1.74 11.27
CA GLU A 200 25.60 -0.82 11.14
C GLU A 200 26.56 -0.89 12.33
N GLN A 201 26.02 -1.06 13.53
CA GLN A 201 26.81 -1.23 14.76
C GLN A 201 27.44 -2.62 14.89
N GLY A 202 27.14 -3.56 13.99
CA GLY A 202 27.64 -4.93 14.05
C GLY A 202 27.05 -5.77 15.18
N VAL A 203 25.91 -5.36 15.73
CA VAL A 203 25.21 -6.10 16.80
C VAL A 203 24.70 -7.44 16.30
N ILE A 204 24.24 -7.48 15.04
CA ILE A 204 23.64 -8.67 14.43
C ILE A 204 23.87 -8.70 12.92
N SER A 205 23.92 -9.90 12.32
CA SER A 205 23.94 -10.06 10.87
C SER A 205 22.56 -9.75 10.24
N PRO A 206 22.50 -9.33 8.98
CA PRO A 206 21.21 -9.14 8.28
C PRO A 206 20.34 -10.40 8.29
N GLU A 207 20.93 -11.59 8.10
CA GLU A 207 20.24 -12.88 8.07
C GLU A 207 19.59 -13.22 9.42
N ASP A 208 20.34 -13.05 10.50
CA ASP A 208 19.85 -13.31 11.86
C ASP A 208 18.80 -12.28 12.28
N LEU A 209 18.98 -11.00 11.85
CA LEU A 209 18.00 -9.95 12.09
C LEU A 209 16.66 -10.27 11.41
N ASP A 210 16.69 -10.67 10.13
CA ASP A 210 15.49 -11.08 9.40
C ASP A 210 14.77 -12.25 10.11
N ALA A 211 15.53 -13.22 10.61
CA ALA A 211 14.98 -14.33 11.37
C ALA A 211 14.38 -13.86 12.71
N CYS A 212 15.11 -13.05 13.47
CA CYS A 212 14.66 -12.49 14.76
C CYS A 212 13.37 -11.70 14.63
N VAL A 213 13.30 -10.77 13.67
CA VAL A 213 12.12 -9.94 13.45
C VAL A 213 10.93 -10.78 12.95
N SER A 214 11.15 -11.67 11.97
CA SER A 214 10.07 -12.48 11.40
C SER A 214 9.46 -13.45 12.40
N TRP A 215 10.28 -14.17 13.17
CA TRP A 215 9.84 -15.20 14.11
C TRP A 215 9.56 -14.67 15.53
N GLY A 216 10.14 -13.55 15.89
CA GLY A 216 9.91 -12.90 17.18
C GLY A 216 8.78 -11.89 17.11
N ILE A 217 9.06 -10.72 16.56
CA ILE A 217 8.15 -9.55 16.57
C ILE A 217 7.00 -9.78 15.59
N GLY A 218 7.30 -10.10 14.33
CA GLY A 218 6.31 -10.24 13.28
C GLY A 218 5.30 -11.36 13.57
N TYR A 219 5.78 -12.47 14.14
CA TYR A 219 4.91 -13.59 14.53
C TYR A 219 3.88 -13.18 15.61
N LYS A 220 4.32 -12.43 16.62
CA LYS A 220 3.43 -11.93 17.69
C LYS A 220 2.44 -10.90 17.14
N LEU A 221 2.93 -9.90 16.39
CA LEU A 221 2.12 -8.81 15.89
C LEU A 221 1.12 -9.25 14.81
N ALA A 222 1.33 -10.39 14.16
CA ALA A 222 0.34 -10.96 13.26
C ALA A 222 -0.93 -11.44 13.98
N VAL A 223 -0.84 -11.76 15.27
CA VAL A 223 -1.95 -12.32 16.07
C VAL A 223 -2.54 -11.28 17.03
N VAL A 224 -1.67 -10.44 17.60
CA VAL A 224 -2.07 -9.43 18.60
C VAL A 224 -1.50 -8.08 18.21
N GLY A 225 -2.37 -7.07 18.08
CA GLY A 225 -1.94 -5.71 17.77
C GLY A 225 -1.08 -5.10 18.89
N PRO A 226 -0.20 -4.11 18.58
CA PRO A 226 0.78 -3.60 19.55
C PRO A 226 0.15 -3.01 20.82
N MET A 227 -1.00 -2.36 20.74
CA MET A 227 -1.67 -1.80 21.94
C MET A 227 -2.20 -2.89 22.87
N ALA A 228 -2.84 -3.92 22.29
CA ALA A 228 -3.30 -5.07 23.08
C ALA A 228 -2.11 -5.87 23.66
N LEU A 229 -1.00 -5.94 22.95
CA LEU A 229 0.22 -6.58 23.47
C LEU A 229 0.78 -5.85 24.68
N LEU A 230 0.70 -4.51 24.74
CA LEU A 230 1.08 -3.73 25.91
C LEU A 230 0.19 -4.04 27.12
N ASP A 231 -1.14 -4.09 26.93
CA ASP A 231 -2.07 -4.45 28.02
C ASP A 231 -1.82 -5.89 28.52
N MET A 232 -1.53 -6.82 27.63
CA MET A 232 -1.22 -8.21 28.00
C MET A 232 0.09 -8.33 28.78
N ALA A 233 1.09 -7.51 28.48
CA ALA A 233 2.38 -7.52 29.16
C ALA A 233 2.35 -6.79 30.51
N GLY A 234 1.44 -5.83 30.66
CA GLY A 234 1.36 -4.92 31.79
C GLY A 234 1.99 -3.56 31.51
N LEU A 235 1.21 -2.49 31.67
CA LEU A 235 1.65 -1.12 31.39
C LEU A 235 2.75 -0.65 32.34
N ASP A 236 2.79 -1.16 33.56
CA ASP A 236 3.85 -0.94 34.56
C ASP A 236 5.19 -1.51 34.11
N ILE A 237 5.18 -2.72 33.53
CA ILE A 237 6.37 -3.34 32.94
C ILE A 237 6.88 -2.51 31.75
N TYR A 238 5.96 -2.09 30.88
CA TYR A 238 6.34 -1.21 29.77
C TYR A 238 6.90 0.12 30.25
N ALA A 239 6.32 0.75 31.27
CA ALA A 239 6.82 2.00 31.83
C ALA A 239 8.23 1.84 32.38
N ALA A 240 8.50 0.74 33.09
CA ALA A 240 9.84 0.45 33.62
C ALA A 240 10.87 0.22 32.51
N VAL A 241 10.57 -0.64 31.55
CA VAL A 241 11.49 -0.97 30.43
C VAL A 241 11.64 0.20 29.47
N GLY A 242 10.55 0.83 29.03
CA GLY A 242 10.55 1.96 28.13
C GLY A 242 11.26 3.19 28.70
N GLY A 243 11.27 3.34 30.02
CA GLY A 243 11.95 4.43 30.73
C GLY A 243 13.45 4.48 30.49
N TYR A 244 14.09 3.34 30.28
CA TYR A 244 15.53 3.29 29.93
C TYR A 244 15.73 2.94 28.44
N LEU A 245 15.02 1.95 27.89
CA LEU A 245 15.29 1.43 26.57
C LEU A 245 15.03 2.47 25.46
N ASN A 246 13.97 3.28 25.57
CA ASN A 246 13.66 4.30 24.57
C ASN A 246 14.78 5.34 24.36
N LYS A 247 15.67 5.50 25.32
CA LYS A 247 16.83 6.40 25.24
C LYS A 247 17.97 5.83 24.40
N GLU A 248 18.02 4.51 24.29
CA GLU A 248 19.05 3.75 23.59
C GLU A 248 18.65 3.38 22.16
N LEU A 249 17.34 3.52 21.81
CA LEU A 249 16.86 3.23 20.47
C LEU A 249 17.30 4.30 19.48
N SER A 250 17.47 3.90 18.23
CA SER A 250 17.84 4.79 17.13
C SER A 250 16.86 5.95 16.97
N ASN A 251 17.37 7.19 17.00
CA ASN A 251 16.60 8.42 16.76
C ASN A 251 17.06 9.16 15.48
N ARG A 252 17.83 8.50 14.62
CA ARG A 252 18.41 9.10 13.40
C ARG A 252 17.31 9.64 12.48
N SER A 253 17.60 10.78 11.85
CA SER A 253 16.74 11.43 10.86
C SER A 253 17.26 11.29 9.43
N ASP A 254 18.45 10.76 9.23
CA ASP A 254 19.12 10.53 7.95
C ASP A 254 18.92 9.09 7.46
N VAL A 255 19.29 8.84 6.22
CA VAL A 255 19.36 7.49 5.67
C VAL A 255 20.63 6.81 6.13
N ALA A 256 20.52 5.57 6.61
CA ALA A 256 21.65 4.77 7.09
C ALA A 256 22.78 4.68 6.05
N ALA A 257 24.03 4.87 6.49
CA ALA A 257 25.20 4.80 5.61
C ALA A 257 25.30 3.46 4.88
N TYR A 258 24.90 2.39 5.55
CA TYR A 258 24.77 1.04 4.99
C TYR A 258 23.90 0.99 3.71
N ILE A 259 22.83 1.76 3.65
CA ILE A 259 21.95 1.86 2.46
C ILE A 259 22.56 2.81 1.43
N MET A 260 23.10 3.96 1.86
CA MET A 260 23.68 4.96 0.96
C MET A 260 24.86 4.40 0.17
N GLU A 261 25.74 3.65 0.83
CA GLU A 261 26.86 2.97 0.18
C GLU A 261 26.40 2.00 -0.91
N ARG A 262 25.43 1.14 -0.62
CA ARG A 262 24.88 0.18 -1.60
C ARG A 262 24.20 0.88 -2.76
N THR A 263 23.44 1.92 -2.48
CA THR A 263 22.77 2.72 -3.52
C THR A 263 23.76 3.40 -4.46
N SER A 264 24.87 3.96 -3.92
CA SER A 264 25.93 4.57 -4.71
C SER A 264 26.62 3.56 -5.63
N GLN A 265 26.73 2.31 -5.20
CA GLN A 265 27.26 1.18 -5.96
C GLN A 265 26.22 0.55 -6.92
N ARG A 266 25.02 1.14 -7.05
CA ARG A 266 23.89 0.61 -7.82
C ARG A 266 23.42 -0.78 -7.38
N LYS A 267 23.68 -1.18 -6.13
CA LYS A 267 23.15 -2.38 -5.49
C LYS A 267 21.74 -2.10 -4.96
N LEU A 268 20.74 -2.21 -5.84
CA LEU A 268 19.36 -1.77 -5.58
C LEU A 268 18.42 -2.92 -5.20
N GLY A 269 18.95 -4.04 -4.73
CA GLY A 269 18.18 -5.24 -4.38
C GLY A 269 17.74 -6.03 -5.60
N LEU A 270 16.51 -6.55 -5.59
CA LEU A 270 15.96 -7.40 -6.67
C LEU A 270 16.02 -6.74 -8.05
N LYS A 271 15.97 -5.40 -8.13
CA LYS A 271 16.01 -4.65 -9.40
C LYS A 271 17.34 -4.79 -10.14
N SER A 272 18.44 -4.95 -9.39
CA SER A 272 19.79 -5.03 -9.93
C SER A 272 20.47 -6.38 -9.73
N GLY A 273 19.77 -7.34 -9.10
CA GLY A 273 20.32 -8.65 -8.75
C GLY A 273 21.25 -8.64 -7.52
N SER A 274 21.50 -7.47 -6.93
CA SER A 274 22.36 -7.31 -5.76
C SER A 274 21.87 -6.17 -4.88
N GLY A 275 21.98 -6.31 -3.56
CA GLY A 275 21.54 -5.32 -2.57
C GLY A 275 22.15 -5.60 -1.20
N ILE A 276 21.32 -5.86 -0.20
CA ILE A 276 21.75 -6.46 1.07
C ILE A 276 22.19 -7.90 0.81
N TYR A 277 21.49 -8.58 -0.08
CA TYR A 277 21.79 -9.94 -0.52
C TYR A 277 22.04 -10.00 -2.03
N GLU A 278 22.61 -11.14 -2.48
CA GLU A 278 22.80 -11.44 -3.89
C GLU A 278 21.67 -12.30 -4.43
N TYR A 279 21.22 -12.02 -5.66
CA TYR A 279 20.05 -12.62 -6.28
C TYR A 279 20.34 -13.07 -7.72
N THR A 280 20.02 -14.30 -8.04
CA THR A 280 19.87 -14.75 -9.43
C THR A 280 18.42 -14.60 -9.89
N PRO A 281 18.13 -14.59 -11.21
CA PRO A 281 16.77 -14.56 -11.72
C PRO A 281 15.87 -15.65 -11.14
N GLU A 282 16.42 -16.87 -10.98
CA GLU A 282 15.71 -18.03 -10.43
C GLU A 282 15.37 -17.81 -8.95
N LYS A 283 16.32 -17.29 -8.17
CA LYS A 283 16.13 -16.98 -6.76
C LYS A 283 15.10 -15.87 -6.58
N ILE A 284 15.06 -14.86 -7.48
CA ILE A 284 14.05 -13.81 -7.47
C ILE A 284 12.64 -14.40 -7.68
N ALA A 285 12.48 -15.25 -8.71
CA ALA A 285 11.20 -15.91 -9.00
C ALA A 285 10.73 -16.79 -7.83
N GLU A 286 11.64 -17.57 -7.25
CA GLU A 286 11.36 -18.39 -6.07
C GLU A 286 10.91 -17.54 -4.87
N LEU A 287 11.63 -16.45 -4.56
CA LEU A 287 11.32 -15.56 -3.44
C LEU A 287 9.96 -14.92 -3.61
N GLN A 288 9.65 -14.41 -4.81
CA GLN A 288 8.34 -13.81 -5.10
C GLN A 288 7.21 -14.82 -4.93
N GLY A 289 7.35 -16.02 -5.49
CA GLY A 289 6.37 -17.08 -5.35
C GLY A 289 6.21 -17.55 -3.88
N ARG A 290 7.31 -17.70 -3.15
CA ARG A 290 7.30 -18.06 -1.72
C ARG A 290 6.62 -16.97 -0.88
N ARG A 291 6.94 -15.69 -1.13
CA ARG A 291 6.30 -14.55 -0.44
C ARG A 291 4.79 -14.58 -0.63
N ALA A 292 4.31 -14.69 -1.87
CA ALA A 292 2.88 -14.73 -2.16
C ALA A 292 2.18 -15.89 -1.44
N ARG A 293 2.73 -17.13 -1.54
CA ARG A 293 2.16 -18.31 -0.84
C ARG A 293 2.10 -18.13 0.67
N LYS A 294 3.16 -17.59 1.30
CA LYS A 294 3.20 -17.35 2.75
C LYS A 294 2.19 -16.30 3.17
N LEU A 295 2.07 -15.18 2.45
CA LEU A 295 1.09 -14.13 2.74
C LEU A 295 -0.34 -14.64 2.63
N VAL A 296 -0.64 -15.47 1.60
CA VAL A 296 -1.95 -16.14 1.47
C VAL A 296 -2.23 -17.05 2.66
N ALA A 297 -1.25 -17.84 3.10
CA ALA A 297 -1.40 -18.74 4.25
C ALA A 297 -1.64 -17.98 5.55
N VAL A 298 -0.87 -16.90 5.80
CA VAL A 298 -1.06 -16.01 6.96
C VAL A 298 -2.44 -15.37 6.94
N ARG A 299 -2.87 -14.80 5.80
CA ARG A 299 -4.21 -14.20 5.69
C ARG A 299 -5.31 -15.20 6.02
N LYS A 300 -5.22 -16.45 5.52
CA LYS A 300 -6.19 -17.50 5.83
C LYS A 300 -6.21 -17.84 7.32
N ALA A 301 -5.03 -17.95 7.96
CA ALA A 301 -4.94 -18.23 9.38
C ALA A 301 -5.53 -17.10 10.26
N LEU A 302 -5.39 -15.84 9.84
CA LEU A 302 -5.94 -14.69 10.56
C LEU A 302 -7.46 -14.49 10.34
N GLN A 303 -8.04 -15.13 9.34
CA GLN A 303 -9.47 -15.07 9.03
C GLN A 303 -10.26 -16.28 9.57
N ALA A 304 -9.57 -17.32 10.05
CA ALA A 304 -10.14 -18.50 10.69
C ALA A 304 -10.53 -18.24 12.13
#